data_7724775c0489d45cb60c86a1f83dabe1
#
_entry.id   7724775c0489d45cb60c86a1f83dabe1
#
_cell.length_a   1.000
_cell.length_b   1.000
_cell.length_c   1.000
_cell.angle_alpha   90.00
_cell.angle_beta   90.00
_cell.angle_gamma   90.00
#
_symmetry.space_group_name_H-M   'P 1'
#
loop_
_entity.id
_entity.type
_entity.pdbx_description
1 polymer ?
#
loop_
_entity_poly.entity_id
_entity_poly.type
_entity_poly.pdbx_seq_one_letter_code
_entity_poly.pdbx_strand_id
1 'polypeptide(L)'
;MINQTTKDKIQVLHRQYLNLSAGNESVLKEITLAEIPEMVYNSNAIENSTLTLEDTEKILSGGSLDRKVNVREVYEAKNLAKLTTSLLEKNSALFNIKLILSLHQTLLTDIDDQIAGRFRVGKEWVRVGSHLGANPRFVPTLMQELVDDYNQHKISYFLDAVSHFHAEFETIHPFVDGNGRLGRVLINLQLMNLGFPPIIIQNKSKHTEYYTLFTQYQSTMKYGGFTQLFALLLQETLHKRITILTAKKVIPLSHWAAQKGVKPNVAANKAKRQTIPAFRLREKWMIAADFGSDEMF
;
A
#
# COMPACT_ATOMS: atom_id res chain seq x y z
N MET A 1 8.98 -3.33 16.49
CA MET A 1 10.09 -3.19 15.52
C MET A 1 10.42 -4.56 14.96
N ILE A 2 10.77 -4.65 13.67
CA ILE A 2 11.25 -5.90 13.05
C ILE A 2 12.69 -6.19 13.49
N ASN A 3 13.07 -7.49 13.45
CA ASN A 3 14.42 -7.92 13.82
C ASN A 3 15.45 -7.58 12.72
N GLN A 4 16.73 -7.64 13.06
CA GLN A 4 17.82 -7.29 12.15
C GLN A 4 17.83 -8.19 10.90
N THR A 5 17.59 -9.50 11.05
CA THR A 5 17.51 -10.43 9.91
C THR A 5 16.49 -10.01 8.86
N THR A 6 15.33 -9.50 9.27
CA THR A 6 14.31 -8.99 8.34
C THR A 6 14.77 -7.71 7.66
N LYS A 7 15.45 -6.80 8.40
CA LYS A 7 16.03 -5.58 7.83
C LYS A 7 17.07 -5.91 6.76
N ASP A 8 17.99 -6.83 7.08
CA ASP A 8 19.04 -7.27 6.16
C ASP A 8 18.45 -7.90 4.89
N LYS A 9 17.44 -8.75 5.05
CA LYS A 9 16.73 -9.35 3.91
C LYS A 9 16.09 -8.30 3.01
N ILE A 10 15.40 -7.31 3.56
CA ILE A 10 14.82 -6.21 2.77
C ILE A 10 15.91 -5.45 2.03
N GLN A 11 17.04 -5.19 2.68
CA GLN A 11 18.17 -4.48 2.06
C GLN A 11 18.78 -5.27 0.90
N VAL A 12 18.95 -6.60 1.06
CA VAL A 12 19.44 -7.48 -0.02
C VAL A 12 18.48 -7.48 -1.19
N LEU A 13 17.19 -7.69 -0.95
CA LEU A 13 16.16 -7.67 -2.01
C LEU A 13 16.07 -6.31 -2.70
N HIS A 14 16.16 -5.21 -1.96
CA HIS A 14 16.14 -3.87 -2.54
C HIS A 14 17.35 -3.63 -3.45
N ARG A 15 18.54 -4.02 -3.02
CA ARG A 15 19.76 -3.93 -3.85
C ARG A 15 19.63 -4.74 -5.13
N GLN A 16 19.13 -5.97 -5.03
CA GLN A 16 18.88 -6.82 -6.19
C GLN A 16 17.85 -6.18 -7.14
N TYR A 17 16.76 -5.65 -6.59
CA TYR A 17 15.74 -4.93 -7.35
C TYR A 17 16.34 -3.72 -8.08
N LEU A 18 17.12 -2.88 -7.41
CA LEU A 18 17.75 -1.70 -8.02
C LEU A 18 18.71 -2.09 -9.17
N ASN A 19 19.50 -3.15 -8.97
CA ASN A 19 20.40 -3.65 -10.03
C ASN A 19 19.62 -4.14 -11.26
N LEU A 20 18.48 -4.80 -11.05
CA LEU A 20 17.61 -5.26 -12.14
C LEU A 20 16.77 -4.14 -12.75
N SER A 21 16.58 -3.04 -12.04
CA SER A 21 15.79 -1.90 -12.54
C SER A 21 16.52 -1.16 -13.68
N ALA A 22 17.85 -1.12 -13.63
CA ALA A 22 18.65 -0.47 -14.65
C ALA A 22 18.43 -1.16 -16.01
N GLY A 23 17.88 -0.42 -16.99
CA GLY A 23 17.53 -0.94 -18.30
C GLY A 23 16.17 -1.66 -18.39
N ASN A 24 15.44 -1.80 -17.29
CA ASN A 24 14.10 -2.40 -17.24
C ASN A 24 13.00 -1.42 -16.72
N GLU A 25 13.29 -0.11 -16.74
CA GLU A 25 12.39 0.92 -16.18
C GLU A 25 11.00 0.90 -16.84
N SER A 26 10.93 0.71 -18.16
CA SER A 26 9.67 0.62 -18.88
C SER A 26 8.85 -0.61 -18.47
N VAL A 27 9.50 -1.76 -18.34
CA VAL A 27 8.84 -3.01 -17.89
C VAL A 27 8.32 -2.86 -16.46
N LEU A 28 9.10 -2.28 -15.56
CA LEU A 28 8.70 -2.04 -14.19
C LEU A 28 7.54 -1.04 -14.08
N LYS A 29 7.53 -0.02 -14.95
CA LYS A 29 6.41 0.91 -15.06
C LYS A 29 5.15 0.19 -15.51
N GLU A 30 5.22 -0.65 -16.56
CA GLU A 30 4.08 -1.45 -17.03
C GLU A 30 3.56 -2.42 -15.97
N ILE A 31 4.44 -3.09 -15.21
CA ILE A 31 4.04 -3.94 -14.09
C ILE A 31 3.24 -3.12 -13.06
N THR A 32 3.70 -1.93 -12.72
CA THR A 32 3.04 -1.10 -11.72
C THR A 32 1.71 -0.54 -12.24
N LEU A 33 1.65 -0.14 -13.52
CA LEU A 33 0.40 0.28 -14.17
C LEU A 33 -0.65 -0.85 -14.18
N ALA A 34 -0.22 -2.08 -14.47
CA ALA A 34 -1.10 -3.26 -14.44
C ALA A 34 -1.61 -3.60 -13.03
N GLU A 35 -0.95 -3.12 -11.96
CA GLU A 35 -1.38 -3.31 -10.57
C GLU A 35 -2.35 -2.21 -10.07
N ILE A 36 -2.49 -1.10 -10.79
CA ILE A 36 -3.37 0.01 -10.35
C ILE A 36 -4.80 -0.44 -10.06
N PRO A 37 -5.47 -1.26 -10.90
CA PRO A 37 -6.81 -1.73 -10.57
C PRO A 37 -6.88 -2.51 -9.26
N GLU A 38 -5.89 -3.36 -8.96
CA GLU A 38 -5.81 -4.12 -7.72
C GLU A 38 -5.53 -3.21 -6.51
N MET A 39 -4.68 -2.20 -6.66
CA MET A 39 -4.42 -1.18 -5.63
C MET A 39 -5.68 -0.38 -5.31
N VAL A 40 -6.38 0.09 -6.33
CA VAL A 40 -7.62 0.86 -6.20
C VAL A 40 -8.72 0.03 -5.56
N TYR A 41 -8.95 -1.20 -6.09
CA TYR A 41 -9.93 -2.12 -5.55
C TYR A 41 -9.71 -2.38 -4.06
N ASN A 42 -8.51 -2.81 -3.66
CA ASN A 42 -8.23 -3.11 -2.26
C ASN A 42 -8.39 -1.88 -1.37
N SER A 43 -7.89 -0.72 -1.78
CA SER A 43 -7.97 0.50 -1.00
C SER A 43 -9.42 0.97 -0.80
N ASN A 44 -10.27 0.93 -1.82
CA ASN A 44 -11.68 1.29 -1.70
C ASN A 44 -12.48 0.23 -0.92
N ALA A 45 -12.20 -1.06 -1.12
CA ALA A 45 -12.86 -2.16 -0.40
C ALA A 45 -12.51 -2.18 1.11
N ILE A 46 -11.34 -1.68 1.51
CA ILE A 46 -11.02 -1.41 2.92
C ILE A 46 -12.02 -0.38 3.48
N GLU A 47 -12.39 0.63 2.72
CA GLU A 47 -13.41 1.64 3.09
C GLU A 47 -14.86 1.20 2.76
N ASN A 48 -15.09 -0.10 2.60
CA ASN A 48 -16.39 -0.72 2.38
C ASN A 48 -17.05 -0.42 1.02
N SER A 49 -16.28 -0.07 -0.01
CA SER A 49 -16.80 -0.03 -1.39
C SER A 49 -17.36 -1.39 -1.79
N THR A 50 -18.46 -1.37 -2.53
CA THR A 50 -19.15 -2.56 -3.04
C THR A 50 -18.64 -3.03 -4.40
N LEU A 51 -17.71 -2.28 -5.01
CA LEU A 51 -17.10 -2.65 -6.29
C LEU A 51 -16.23 -3.89 -6.13
N THR A 52 -16.33 -4.80 -7.09
CA THR A 52 -15.41 -5.93 -7.25
C THR A 52 -14.13 -5.49 -7.96
N LEU A 53 -13.10 -6.35 -7.99
CA LEU A 53 -11.90 -6.08 -8.79
C LEU A 53 -12.26 -5.98 -10.29
N GLU A 54 -13.16 -6.84 -10.78
CA GLU A 54 -13.64 -6.80 -12.17
C GLU A 54 -14.39 -5.50 -12.49
N ASP A 55 -15.28 -5.04 -11.60
CA ASP A 55 -15.95 -3.74 -11.76
C ASP A 55 -14.91 -2.61 -11.82
N THR A 56 -13.91 -2.65 -10.95
CA THR A 56 -12.84 -1.64 -10.91
C THR A 56 -12.04 -1.65 -12.22
N GLU A 57 -11.66 -2.82 -12.73
CA GLU A 57 -10.98 -2.96 -14.02
C GLU A 57 -11.83 -2.38 -15.18
N LYS A 58 -13.13 -2.70 -15.23
CA LYS A 58 -14.07 -2.16 -16.23
C LYS A 58 -14.19 -0.64 -16.15
N ILE A 59 -14.36 -0.09 -14.95
CA ILE A 59 -14.44 1.38 -14.73
C ILE A 59 -13.18 2.07 -15.24
N LEU A 60 -12.01 1.55 -14.92
CA LEU A 60 -10.73 2.17 -15.27
C LEU A 60 -10.38 2.04 -16.76
N SER A 61 -10.86 1.00 -17.42
CA SER A 61 -10.72 0.83 -18.87
C SER A 61 -11.80 1.53 -19.70
N GLY A 62 -12.77 2.21 -19.08
CA GLY A 62 -13.88 2.87 -19.76
C GLY A 62 -14.99 1.91 -20.24
N GLY A 63 -15.01 0.68 -19.72
CA GLY A 63 -16.03 -0.31 -20.02
C GLY A 63 -17.36 -0.06 -19.30
N SER A 64 -18.41 -0.73 -19.76
CA SER A 64 -19.73 -0.72 -19.11
C SER A 64 -19.80 -1.73 -17.97
N LEU A 65 -20.60 -1.41 -16.95
CA LEU A 65 -20.90 -2.30 -15.85
C LEU A 65 -22.22 -3.05 -16.11
N ASP A 66 -22.24 -4.33 -15.80
CA ASP A 66 -23.41 -5.18 -16.01
C ASP A 66 -24.42 -5.10 -14.84
N ARG A 67 -24.13 -4.27 -13.84
CA ARG A 67 -24.97 -4.03 -12.66
C ARG A 67 -25.02 -2.55 -12.27
N LYS A 68 -26.03 -2.20 -11.51
CA LYS A 68 -26.10 -0.85 -10.90
C LYS A 68 -25.06 -0.73 -9.79
N VAL A 69 -24.31 0.36 -9.82
CA VAL A 69 -23.34 0.74 -8.80
C VAL A 69 -23.58 2.18 -8.35
N ASN A 70 -23.08 2.53 -7.17
CA ASN A 70 -23.12 3.90 -6.70
C ASN A 70 -22.17 4.76 -7.54
N VAL A 71 -22.66 5.86 -8.12
CA VAL A 71 -21.87 6.79 -8.93
C VAL A 71 -20.68 7.33 -8.14
N ARG A 72 -20.84 7.57 -6.84
CA ARG A 72 -19.76 8.00 -5.96
C ARG A 72 -18.59 6.99 -5.96
N GLU A 73 -18.87 5.67 -5.87
CA GLU A 73 -17.83 4.65 -5.91
C GLU A 73 -17.07 4.63 -7.24
N VAL A 74 -17.74 4.98 -8.36
CA VAL A 74 -17.08 5.15 -9.67
C VAL A 74 -16.07 6.29 -9.65
N TYR A 75 -16.45 7.45 -9.09
CA TYR A 75 -15.53 8.59 -8.94
C TYR A 75 -14.39 8.26 -7.97
N GLU A 76 -14.68 7.62 -6.85
CA GLU A 76 -13.67 7.16 -5.89
C GLU A 76 -12.62 6.24 -6.56
N ALA A 77 -13.06 5.32 -7.42
CA ALA A 77 -12.13 4.45 -8.15
C ALA A 77 -11.31 5.24 -9.18
N LYS A 78 -11.92 6.12 -9.97
CA LYS A 78 -11.23 6.93 -10.97
C LYS A 78 -10.24 7.91 -10.36
N ASN A 79 -10.64 8.60 -9.29
CA ASN A 79 -9.79 9.58 -8.62
C ASN A 79 -8.57 8.92 -7.95
N LEU A 80 -8.79 7.78 -7.28
CA LEU A 80 -7.71 7.02 -6.66
C LEU A 80 -6.75 6.46 -7.72
N ALA A 81 -7.26 5.97 -8.85
CA ALA A 81 -6.42 5.53 -9.97
C ALA A 81 -5.59 6.68 -10.54
N LYS A 82 -6.22 7.84 -10.83
CA LYS A 82 -5.53 9.05 -11.29
C LYS A 82 -4.42 9.47 -10.34
N LEU A 83 -4.72 9.46 -9.03
CA LEU A 83 -3.77 9.81 -7.99
C LEU A 83 -2.61 8.81 -7.96
N THR A 84 -2.89 7.49 -7.94
CA THR A 84 -1.88 6.43 -7.95
C THR A 84 -0.99 6.49 -9.19
N THR A 85 -1.56 6.73 -10.37
CA THR A 85 -0.80 6.91 -11.62
C THR A 85 0.12 8.13 -11.53
N SER A 86 -0.36 9.24 -10.97
CA SER A 86 0.46 10.46 -10.85
C SER A 86 1.68 10.30 -9.96
N LEU A 87 1.69 9.33 -9.04
CA LEU A 87 2.88 9.01 -8.23
C LEU A 87 4.01 8.41 -9.09
N LEU A 88 3.68 7.68 -10.16
CA LEU A 88 4.67 7.08 -11.07
C LEU A 88 5.38 8.11 -11.94
N GLU A 89 4.80 9.30 -12.08
CA GLU A 89 5.32 10.37 -12.92
C GLU A 89 6.14 11.40 -12.12
N LYS A 90 5.97 11.43 -10.80
CA LYS A 90 6.61 12.40 -9.89
C LYS A 90 7.87 11.79 -9.27
N ASN A 91 9.01 12.00 -9.90
CA ASN A 91 10.30 11.74 -9.25
C ASN A 91 10.52 12.73 -8.09
N SER A 92 10.64 12.22 -6.87
CA SER A 92 11.05 12.93 -5.64
C SER A 92 10.28 14.24 -5.35
N ALA A 93 8.95 14.18 -5.30
CA ALA A 93 8.16 15.32 -4.81
C ALA A 93 8.50 15.61 -3.34
N LEU A 94 8.78 16.87 -3.01
CA LEU A 94 9.02 17.30 -1.64
C LEU A 94 7.81 16.94 -0.76
N PHE A 95 8.03 16.10 0.25
CA PHE A 95 6.98 15.64 1.15
C PHE A 95 6.60 16.76 2.14
N ASN A 96 5.48 17.43 1.90
CA ASN A 96 5.01 18.55 2.70
C ASN A 96 3.48 18.64 2.74
N ILE A 97 2.96 19.54 3.58
CA ILE A 97 1.51 19.75 3.74
C ILE A 97 0.84 20.13 2.42
N LYS A 98 1.45 20.99 1.59
CA LYS A 98 0.88 21.40 0.30
C LYS A 98 0.67 20.18 -0.62
N LEU A 99 1.61 19.25 -0.65
CA LEU A 99 1.47 18.01 -1.42
C LEU A 99 0.31 17.17 -0.87
N ILE A 100 0.24 16.95 0.44
CA ILE A 100 -0.83 16.17 1.09
C ILE A 100 -2.21 16.75 0.75
N LEU A 101 -2.38 18.08 0.85
CA LEU A 101 -3.63 18.76 0.51
C LEU A 101 -3.97 18.62 -0.99
N SER A 102 -2.97 18.70 -1.88
CA SER A 102 -3.20 18.54 -3.33
C SER A 102 -3.58 17.10 -3.70
N LEU A 103 -3.03 16.10 -3.02
CA LEU A 103 -3.42 14.70 -3.20
C LEU A 103 -4.84 14.46 -2.70
N HIS A 104 -5.22 15.04 -1.56
CA HIS A 104 -6.59 14.98 -1.05
C HIS A 104 -7.58 15.70 -1.98
N GLN A 105 -7.21 16.85 -2.54
CA GLN A 105 -8.01 17.54 -3.55
C GLN A 105 -8.33 16.61 -4.73
N THR A 106 -7.31 15.96 -5.28
CA THR A 106 -7.49 15.00 -6.38
C THR A 106 -8.39 13.83 -6.00
N LEU A 107 -8.24 13.31 -4.77
CA LEU A 107 -9.02 12.17 -4.28
C LEU A 107 -10.51 12.49 -4.17
N LEU A 108 -10.89 13.71 -3.79
CA LEU A 108 -12.27 14.12 -3.51
C LEU A 108 -12.90 14.95 -4.65
N THR A 109 -12.19 15.23 -5.75
CA THR A 109 -12.71 15.92 -6.94
C THR A 109 -13.99 15.25 -7.44
N ASP A 110 -15.04 16.03 -7.75
CA ASP A 110 -16.34 15.55 -8.22
C ASP A 110 -17.10 14.62 -7.23
N ILE A 111 -16.60 14.48 -5.99
CA ILE A 111 -17.23 13.72 -4.90
C ILE A 111 -17.77 14.70 -3.85
N ASP A 112 -16.92 15.56 -3.32
CA ASP A 112 -17.28 16.63 -2.38
C ASP A 112 -16.22 17.74 -2.41
N ASP A 113 -16.44 18.72 -3.29
CA ASP A 113 -15.50 19.82 -3.51
C ASP A 113 -15.42 20.80 -2.33
N GLN A 114 -16.39 20.76 -1.39
CA GLN A 114 -16.38 21.64 -0.21
C GLN A 114 -15.32 21.22 0.82
N ILE A 115 -15.02 19.94 0.90
CA ILE A 115 -14.02 19.37 1.84
C ILE A 115 -12.72 18.98 1.15
N ALA A 116 -12.70 18.96 -0.19
CA ALA A 116 -11.52 18.55 -0.96
C ALA A 116 -10.34 19.50 -0.76
N GLY A 117 -9.16 18.94 -0.48
CA GLY A 117 -7.90 19.71 -0.37
C GLY A 117 -7.76 20.59 0.86
N ARG A 118 -8.59 20.42 1.89
CA ARG A 118 -8.47 21.16 3.14
C ARG A 118 -8.61 20.26 4.37
N PHE A 119 -7.93 20.61 5.43
CA PHE A 119 -8.17 20.01 6.74
C PHE A 119 -9.56 20.35 7.28
N ARG A 120 -10.07 19.48 8.15
CA ARG A 120 -11.32 19.75 8.88
C ARG A 120 -11.13 20.90 9.85
N VAL A 121 -12.18 21.68 10.03
CA VAL A 121 -12.18 22.91 10.84
C VAL A 121 -13.43 23.00 11.76
N GLY A 122 -13.39 23.86 12.73
CA GLY A 122 -14.56 24.21 13.54
C GLY A 122 -15.18 23.01 14.25
N LYS A 123 -16.41 22.65 13.85
CA LYS A 123 -17.20 21.55 14.43
C LYS A 123 -17.14 20.25 13.60
N GLU A 124 -16.25 20.13 12.65
CA GLU A 124 -16.06 18.94 11.81
C GLU A 124 -15.34 17.81 12.57
N TRP A 125 -15.98 17.31 13.61
CA TRP A 125 -15.50 16.15 14.36
C TRP A 125 -15.73 14.87 13.57
N VAL A 126 -14.73 13.99 13.56
CA VAL A 126 -14.81 12.69 12.90
C VAL A 126 -14.56 11.57 13.89
N ARG A 127 -15.27 10.45 13.70
CA ARG A 127 -15.14 9.25 14.52
C ARG A 127 -14.90 8.05 13.63
N VAL A 128 -13.91 7.24 13.97
CA VAL A 128 -13.58 5.99 13.27
C VAL A 128 -13.68 4.85 14.28
N GLY A 129 -14.74 4.08 14.20
CA GLY A 129 -15.05 3.07 15.23
C GLY A 129 -15.18 3.72 16.62
N SER A 130 -14.36 3.30 17.58
CA SER A 130 -14.30 3.89 18.92
C SER A 130 -13.38 5.11 19.02
N HIS A 131 -12.52 5.35 18.01
CA HIS A 131 -11.57 6.46 18.03
C HIS A 131 -12.22 7.78 17.61
N LEU A 132 -11.95 8.85 18.35
CA LEU A 132 -12.27 10.22 17.97
C LEU A 132 -10.99 10.88 17.44
N GLY A 133 -11.03 11.34 16.19
CA GLY A 133 -9.90 12.07 15.59
C GLY A 133 -9.53 13.32 16.39
N ALA A 134 -8.34 13.85 16.16
CA ALA A 134 -7.84 15.02 16.87
C ALA A 134 -8.84 16.21 16.81
N ASN A 135 -8.78 17.10 17.80
CA ASN A 135 -9.59 18.31 17.76
C ASN A 135 -9.27 19.11 16.48
N PRO A 136 -10.29 19.50 15.66
CA PRO A 136 -10.07 20.21 14.40
C PRO A 136 -9.17 21.44 14.51
N ARG A 137 -9.23 22.14 15.65
CA ARG A 137 -8.39 23.32 15.92
C ARG A 137 -6.88 23.02 15.86
N PHE A 138 -6.47 21.79 16.25
CA PHE A 138 -5.06 21.42 16.34
C PHE A 138 -4.56 20.62 15.12
N VAL A 139 -5.46 20.21 14.21
CA VAL A 139 -5.10 19.41 13.05
C VAL A 139 -3.98 20.03 12.21
N PRO A 140 -4.00 21.32 11.85
CA PRO A 140 -2.92 21.90 11.05
C PRO A 140 -1.55 21.81 11.74
N THR A 141 -1.49 22.09 13.06
CA THR A 141 -0.25 22.02 13.84
C THR A 141 0.24 20.58 13.94
N LEU A 142 -0.62 19.62 14.31
CA LEU A 142 -0.26 18.22 14.43
C LEU A 142 0.24 17.63 13.10
N MET A 143 -0.40 18.00 12.00
CA MET A 143 0.03 17.57 10.67
C MET A 143 1.37 18.17 10.26
N GLN A 144 1.63 19.45 10.61
CA GLN A 144 2.92 20.07 10.34
C GLN A 144 4.03 19.39 11.15
N GLU A 145 3.80 19.16 12.44
CA GLU A 145 4.75 18.46 13.33
C GLU A 145 5.04 17.04 12.79
N LEU A 146 4.02 16.29 12.39
CA LEU A 146 4.17 14.95 11.82
C LEU A 146 5.01 14.94 10.54
N VAL A 147 4.79 15.90 9.65
CA VAL A 147 5.55 16.05 8.40
C VAL A 147 6.99 16.47 8.68
N ASP A 148 7.21 17.40 9.62
CA ASP A 148 8.54 17.85 10.00
C ASP A 148 9.34 16.72 10.67
N ASP A 149 8.72 15.94 11.55
CA ASP A 149 9.35 14.78 12.20
C ASP A 149 9.79 13.72 11.20
N TYR A 150 8.95 13.46 10.18
CA TYR A 150 9.31 12.56 9.09
C TYR A 150 10.49 13.11 8.28
N ASN A 151 10.45 14.36 7.85
CA ASN A 151 11.49 14.99 7.04
C ASN A 151 12.82 15.17 7.77
N GLN A 152 12.80 15.36 9.09
CA GLN A 152 13.98 15.44 9.95
C GLN A 152 14.59 14.07 10.28
N HIS A 153 14.01 12.97 9.75
CA HIS A 153 14.46 11.60 10.00
C HIS A 153 14.60 11.26 11.49
N LYS A 154 13.69 11.77 12.35
CA LYS A 154 13.69 11.50 13.80
C LYS A 154 13.65 10.00 14.12
N ILE A 155 13.08 9.19 13.20
CA ILE A 155 13.11 7.74 13.25
C ILE A 155 14.09 7.23 12.19
N SER A 156 15.17 6.58 12.62
CA SER A 156 16.31 6.22 11.77
C SER A 156 16.03 5.14 10.74
N TYR A 157 15.16 4.17 11.06
CA TYR A 157 14.83 3.11 10.10
C TYR A 157 13.60 3.51 9.27
N PHE A 158 13.77 3.56 7.96
CA PHE A 158 12.77 4.12 7.04
C PHE A 158 11.38 3.49 7.19
N LEU A 159 11.29 2.16 7.36
CA LEU A 159 10.01 1.48 7.45
C LEU A 159 9.31 1.74 8.80
N ASP A 160 10.08 1.95 9.86
CA ASP A 160 9.55 2.43 11.15
C ASP A 160 9.01 3.86 11.01
N ALA A 161 9.71 4.74 10.23
CA ALA A 161 9.26 6.10 9.97
C ALA A 161 7.94 6.13 9.16
N VAL A 162 7.84 5.33 8.09
CA VAL A 162 6.61 5.18 7.30
C VAL A 162 5.46 4.64 8.17
N SER A 163 5.75 3.66 9.03
CA SER A 163 4.76 3.05 9.92
C SER A 163 4.25 4.00 10.98
N HIS A 164 5.15 4.77 11.60
CA HIS A 164 4.80 5.81 12.56
C HIS A 164 3.97 6.91 11.91
N PHE A 165 4.42 7.41 10.75
CA PHE A 165 3.69 8.42 10.01
C PHE A 165 2.26 7.98 9.69
N HIS A 166 2.09 6.74 9.20
CA HIS A 166 0.78 6.21 8.88
C HIS A 166 -0.12 6.08 10.12
N ALA A 167 0.40 5.55 11.23
CA ALA A 167 -0.35 5.39 12.47
C ALA A 167 -0.79 6.75 13.06
N GLU A 168 0.09 7.76 13.07
CA GLU A 168 -0.22 9.11 13.53
C GLU A 168 -1.18 9.83 12.59
N PHE A 169 -0.99 9.72 11.28
CA PHE A 169 -1.90 10.30 10.29
C PHE A 169 -3.35 9.81 10.51
N GLU A 170 -3.53 8.50 10.67
CA GLU A 170 -4.85 7.91 10.92
C GLU A 170 -5.39 8.24 12.32
N THR A 171 -4.53 8.49 13.30
CA THR A 171 -4.92 8.94 14.65
C THR A 171 -5.37 10.41 14.64
N ILE A 172 -4.63 11.28 13.98
CA ILE A 172 -5.01 12.70 13.76
C ILE A 172 -6.32 12.75 12.96
N HIS A 173 -6.42 11.94 11.93
CA HIS A 173 -7.57 11.86 11.01
C HIS A 173 -7.93 13.23 10.45
N PRO A 174 -7.02 13.84 9.65
CA PRO A 174 -7.03 15.28 9.38
C PRO A 174 -8.16 15.77 8.46
N PHE A 175 -8.86 14.90 7.77
CA PHE A 175 -9.89 15.23 6.79
C PHE A 175 -11.27 14.77 7.26
N VAL A 176 -12.32 15.34 6.67
CA VAL A 176 -13.72 14.91 6.91
C VAL A 176 -13.96 13.53 6.30
N ASP A 177 -13.39 13.26 5.11
CA ASP A 177 -13.44 11.99 4.39
C ASP A 177 -12.11 11.71 3.70
N GLY A 178 -11.88 10.48 3.24
CA GLY A 178 -10.74 10.09 2.42
C GLY A 178 -9.43 9.82 3.18
N ASN A 179 -9.40 9.89 4.52
CA ASN A 179 -8.19 9.67 5.31
C ASN A 179 -7.55 8.32 5.01
N GLY A 180 -8.26 7.21 5.15
CA GLY A 180 -7.69 5.88 4.94
C GLY A 180 -7.14 5.67 3.53
N ARG A 181 -7.86 6.13 2.50
CA ARG A 181 -7.40 6.06 1.10
C ARG A 181 -6.13 6.88 0.90
N LEU A 182 -6.13 8.12 1.39
CA LEU A 182 -4.95 8.98 1.30
C LEU A 182 -3.78 8.45 2.14
N GLY A 183 -4.02 7.96 3.36
CA GLY A 183 -2.99 7.35 4.21
C GLY A 183 -2.25 6.22 3.49
N ARG A 184 -2.97 5.33 2.78
CA ARG A 184 -2.36 4.26 1.97
C ARG A 184 -1.60 4.78 0.74
N VAL A 185 -2.06 5.87 0.14
CA VAL A 185 -1.30 6.55 -0.93
C VAL A 185 0.00 7.15 -0.39
N LEU A 186 -0.04 7.78 0.80
CA LEU A 186 1.14 8.36 1.43
C LEU A 186 2.20 7.31 1.81
N ILE A 187 1.79 6.10 2.25
CA ILE A 187 2.73 4.98 2.41
C ILE A 187 3.49 4.73 1.11
N ASN A 188 2.77 4.57 0.00
CA ASN A 188 3.37 4.26 -1.28
C ASN A 188 4.22 5.41 -1.82
N LEU A 189 3.81 6.66 -1.64
CA LEU A 189 4.63 7.82 -1.98
C LEU A 189 5.96 7.83 -1.21
N GLN A 190 5.92 7.58 0.09
CA GLN A 190 7.13 7.51 0.93
C GLN A 190 8.07 6.38 0.49
N LEU A 191 7.53 5.18 0.22
CA LEU A 191 8.31 4.04 -0.26
C LEU A 191 8.93 4.31 -1.64
N MET A 192 8.16 4.87 -2.57
CA MET A 192 8.64 5.18 -3.92
C MET A 192 9.71 6.27 -3.92
N ASN A 193 9.61 7.29 -3.06
CA ASN A 193 10.66 8.30 -2.87
C ASN A 193 11.98 7.69 -2.35
N LEU A 194 11.93 6.53 -1.71
CA LEU A 194 13.09 5.75 -1.25
C LEU A 194 13.55 4.69 -2.26
N GLY A 195 12.99 4.68 -3.46
CA GLY A 195 13.33 3.74 -4.52
C GLY A 195 12.75 2.34 -4.36
N PHE A 196 11.72 2.16 -3.50
CA PHE A 196 11.00 0.91 -3.38
C PHE A 196 9.77 0.86 -4.29
N PRO A 197 9.36 -0.32 -4.76
CA PRO A 197 8.06 -0.47 -5.43
C PRO A 197 6.90 -0.28 -4.43
N PRO A 198 5.70 0.10 -4.92
CA PRO A 198 4.53 0.25 -4.06
C PRO A 198 4.07 -1.09 -3.48
N ILE A 199 3.40 -1.04 -2.32
CA ILE A 199 2.79 -2.18 -1.65
C ILE A 199 1.26 -2.13 -1.75
N ILE A 200 0.61 -3.29 -1.65
CA ILE A 200 -0.86 -3.42 -1.66
C ILE A 200 -1.32 -4.02 -0.32
N ILE A 201 -2.04 -3.23 0.47
CA ILE A 201 -2.71 -3.73 1.68
C ILE A 201 -4.01 -4.42 1.24
N GLN A 202 -4.13 -5.71 1.54
CA GLN A 202 -5.24 -6.53 1.08
C GLN A 202 -6.50 -6.31 1.91
N ASN A 203 -7.66 -6.11 1.27
CA ASN A 203 -8.91 -5.90 1.97
C ASN A 203 -9.39 -7.15 2.72
N LYS A 204 -9.07 -8.35 2.24
CA LYS A 204 -9.50 -9.62 2.84
C LYS A 204 -9.03 -9.81 4.27
N SER A 205 -7.92 -9.22 4.65
CA SER A 205 -7.38 -9.29 6.01
C SER A 205 -7.57 -7.99 6.80
N LYS A 206 -8.38 -7.05 6.32
CA LYS A 206 -8.53 -5.73 6.95
C LYS A 206 -8.95 -5.79 8.43
N HIS A 207 -9.87 -6.67 8.79
CA HIS A 207 -10.37 -6.79 10.16
C HIS A 207 -9.44 -7.58 11.08
N THR A 208 -8.69 -8.55 10.54
CA THR A 208 -7.84 -9.45 11.34
C THR A 208 -6.38 -8.99 11.44
N GLU A 209 -5.91 -8.25 10.46
CA GLU A 209 -4.52 -7.81 10.40
C GLU A 209 -4.38 -6.28 10.44
N TYR A 210 -5.05 -5.54 9.56
CA TYR A 210 -4.81 -4.11 9.40
C TYR A 210 -5.50 -3.24 10.46
N TYR A 211 -6.80 -3.40 10.68
CA TYR A 211 -7.53 -2.57 11.66
C TYR A 211 -7.13 -2.85 13.11
N THR A 212 -6.74 -4.08 13.43
CA THR A 212 -6.25 -4.42 14.78
C THR A 212 -4.99 -3.63 15.15
N LEU A 213 -4.18 -3.23 14.16
CA LEU A 213 -2.96 -2.44 14.39
C LEU A 213 -3.27 -1.03 14.88
N PHE A 214 -4.36 -0.41 14.41
CA PHE A 214 -4.80 0.89 14.92
C PHE A 214 -5.26 0.78 16.38
N THR A 215 -6.02 -0.24 16.72
CA THR A 215 -6.43 -0.49 18.11
C THR A 215 -5.23 -0.70 19.03
N GLN A 216 -4.21 -1.46 18.57
CA GLN A 216 -2.96 -1.64 19.30
C GLN A 216 -2.20 -0.31 19.45
N TYR A 217 -2.11 0.47 18.36
CA TYR A 217 -1.43 1.75 18.40
C TYR A 217 -2.08 2.71 19.39
N GLN A 218 -3.40 2.86 19.36
CA GLN A 218 -4.16 3.71 20.27
C GLN A 218 -3.97 3.34 21.76
N SER A 219 -3.79 2.05 22.06
CA SER A 219 -3.60 1.58 23.44
C SER A 219 -2.15 1.62 23.92
N THR A 220 -1.18 1.52 23.04
CA THR A 220 0.24 1.32 23.42
C THR A 220 1.20 2.35 22.84
N MET A 221 0.76 3.16 21.88
CA MET A 221 1.59 4.05 21.05
C MET A 221 2.73 3.32 20.30
N LYS A 222 2.58 2.00 20.07
CA LYS A 222 3.58 1.17 19.41
C LYS A 222 3.17 0.86 17.98
N TYR A 223 3.89 1.37 17.01
CA TYR A 223 3.68 1.17 15.57
C TYR A 223 4.34 -0.10 14.99
N GLY A 224 5.02 -0.90 15.82
CA GLY A 224 5.78 -2.08 15.36
C GLY A 224 4.96 -3.12 14.61
N GLY A 225 3.65 -3.21 14.87
CA GLY A 225 2.73 -4.06 14.09
C GLY A 225 2.60 -3.60 12.64
N PHE A 226 2.50 -2.29 12.39
CA PHE A 226 2.51 -1.73 11.03
C PHE A 226 3.85 -1.98 10.34
N THR A 227 4.98 -1.78 11.04
CA THR A 227 6.31 -2.08 10.50
C THR A 227 6.41 -3.55 10.06
N GLN A 228 5.86 -4.47 10.85
CA GLN A 228 5.86 -5.91 10.53
C GLN A 228 5.00 -6.22 9.29
N LEU A 229 3.80 -5.65 9.21
CA LEU A 229 2.92 -5.79 8.05
C LEU A 229 3.58 -5.22 6.79
N PHE A 230 4.07 -4.00 6.85
CA PHE A 230 4.70 -3.34 5.70
C PHE A 230 5.99 -4.04 5.27
N ALA A 231 6.76 -4.61 6.20
CA ALA A 231 7.93 -5.42 5.89
C ALA A 231 7.58 -6.68 5.07
N LEU A 232 6.48 -7.36 5.40
CA LEU A 232 6.02 -8.53 4.64
C LEU A 232 5.53 -8.13 3.24
N LEU A 233 4.73 -7.08 3.15
CA LEU A 233 4.22 -6.58 1.86
C LEU A 233 5.36 -6.05 0.97
N LEU A 234 6.37 -5.40 1.56
CA LEU A 234 7.53 -4.91 0.83
C LEU A 234 8.40 -6.04 0.30
N GLN A 235 8.62 -7.10 1.08
CA GLN A 235 9.30 -8.30 0.60
C GLN A 235 8.51 -8.96 -0.54
N GLU A 236 7.20 -9.07 -0.41
CA GLU A 236 6.32 -9.64 -1.44
C GLU A 236 6.42 -8.87 -2.76
N THR A 237 6.32 -7.54 -2.71
CA THR A 237 6.40 -6.73 -3.94
C THR A 237 7.81 -6.75 -4.56
N LEU A 238 8.88 -6.81 -3.75
CA LEU A 238 10.24 -7.00 -4.25
C LEU A 238 10.42 -8.38 -4.90
N HIS A 239 9.99 -9.46 -4.26
CA HIS A 239 10.01 -10.80 -4.85
C HIS A 239 9.24 -10.84 -6.18
N LYS A 240 8.08 -10.17 -6.26
CA LYS A 240 7.29 -10.08 -7.50
C LYS A 240 8.11 -9.47 -8.64
N ARG A 241 8.71 -8.27 -8.42
CA ARG A 241 9.49 -7.57 -9.45
C ARG A 241 10.70 -8.39 -9.86
N ILE A 242 11.48 -8.86 -8.90
CA ILE A 242 12.66 -9.69 -9.16
C ILE A 242 12.27 -10.93 -9.97
N THR A 243 11.24 -11.66 -9.53
CA THR A 243 10.81 -12.88 -10.21
C THR A 243 10.31 -12.60 -11.63
N ILE A 244 9.51 -11.54 -11.86
CA ILE A 244 9.03 -11.22 -13.22
C ILE A 244 10.19 -10.86 -14.16
N LEU A 245 11.25 -10.20 -13.63
CA LEU A 245 12.40 -9.80 -14.45
C LEU A 245 13.40 -10.95 -14.70
N THR A 246 13.44 -11.98 -13.86
CA THR A 246 14.49 -13.01 -13.90
C THR A 246 13.99 -14.41 -14.26
N ALA A 247 12.77 -14.77 -13.88
CA ALA A 247 12.27 -16.14 -14.03
C ALA A 247 11.82 -16.40 -15.47
N LYS A 248 12.20 -17.55 -16.03
CA LYS A 248 11.71 -18.02 -17.35
C LYS A 248 10.20 -18.30 -17.36
N LYS A 249 9.67 -18.74 -16.23
CA LYS A 249 8.25 -19.11 -16.07
C LYS A 249 7.78 -18.89 -14.64
N VAL A 250 6.60 -18.29 -14.49
CA VAL A 250 5.89 -18.13 -13.22
C VAL A 250 4.69 -19.06 -13.19
N ILE A 251 4.50 -19.77 -12.08
CA ILE A 251 3.43 -20.75 -11.89
C ILE A 251 2.65 -20.50 -10.59
N PRO A 252 1.41 -20.98 -10.47
CA PRO A 252 0.69 -20.98 -9.21
C PRO A 252 1.48 -21.72 -8.13
N LEU A 253 1.51 -21.16 -6.91
CA LEU A 253 2.20 -21.77 -5.77
C LEU A 253 1.69 -23.18 -5.45
N SER A 254 0.41 -23.46 -5.73
CA SER A 254 -0.18 -24.80 -5.57
C SER A 254 0.46 -25.84 -6.50
N HIS A 255 0.78 -25.45 -7.76
CA HIS A 255 1.46 -26.31 -8.72
C HIS A 255 2.91 -26.57 -8.27
N TRP A 256 3.63 -25.55 -7.88
CA TRP A 256 4.98 -25.69 -7.33
C TRP A 256 4.97 -26.60 -6.09
N ALA A 257 4.03 -26.39 -5.17
CA ALA A 257 3.92 -27.21 -3.95
C ALA A 257 3.69 -28.69 -4.28
N ALA A 258 2.81 -28.99 -5.24
CA ALA A 258 2.57 -30.36 -5.70
C ALA A 258 3.84 -30.98 -6.32
N GLN A 259 4.57 -30.26 -7.18
CA GLN A 259 5.82 -30.73 -7.79
C GLN A 259 6.93 -31.01 -6.78
N LYS A 260 7.00 -30.20 -5.69
CA LYS A 260 8.02 -30.34 -4.63
C LYS A 260 7.58 -31.20 -3.45
N GLY A 261 6.40 -31.83 -3.49
CA GLY A 261 5.87 -32.64 -2.39
C GLY A 261 5.57 -31.84 -1.12
N VAL A 262 5.35 -30.50 -1.24
CA VAL A 262 5.07 -29.62 -0.11
C VAL A 262 3.55 -29.54 0.10
N LYS A 263 3.08 -29.72 1.34
CA LYS A 263 1.65 -29.59 1.67
C LYS A 263 1.17 -28.16 1.35
N PRO A 264 -0.02 -27.98 0.73
CA PRO A 264 -0.52 -26.66 0.32
C PRO A 264 -0.58 -25.61 1.43
N ASN A 265 -1.01 -26.00 2.63
CA ASN A 265 -1.04 -25.11 3.79
C ASN A 265 0.36 -24.67 4.26
N VAL A 266 1.36 -25.56 4.14
CA VAL A 266 2.76 -25.22 4.46
C VAL A 266 3.31 -24.23 3.44
N ALA A 267 3.07 -24.45 2.13
CA ALA A 267 3.47 -23.54 1.08
C ALA A 267 2.82 -22.14 1.25
N ALA A 268 1.50 -22.11 1.52
CA ALA A 268 0.78 -20.87 1.76
C ALA A 268 1.31 -20.10 3.00
N ASN A 269 1.64 -20.80 4.09
CA ASN A 269 2.23 -20.19 5.27
C ASN A 269 3.64 -19.65 5.01
N LYS A 270 4.47 -20.37 4.24
CA LYS A 270 5.78 -19.88 3.80
C LYS A 270 5.66 -18.63 2.95
N ALA A 271 4.69 -18.59 2.00
CA ALA A 271 4.41 -17.42 1.18
C ALA A 271 3.99 -16.20 2.05
N LYS A 272 3.02 -16.39 2.94
CA LYS A 272 2.56 -15.31 3.86
C LYS A 272 3.68 -14.76 4.73
N ARG A 273 4.60 -15.60 5.19
CA ARG A 273 5.76 -15.22 6.01
C ARG A 273 6.94 -14.74 5.18
N GLN A 274 6.81 -14.74 3.86
CA GLN A 274 7.87 -14.35 2.93
C GLN A 274 9.19 -15.14 3.17
N THR A 275 9.08 -16.43 3.56
CA THR A 275 10.24 -17.35 3.68
C THR A 275 10.57 -18.06 2.37
N ILE A 276 9.75 -17.88 1.35
CA ILE A 276 9.98 -18.24 -0.05
C ILE A 276 9.61 -17.04 -0.93
N PRO A 277 10.17 -16.89 -2.14
CA PRO A 277 9.94 -15.73 -3.02
C PRO A 277 8.58 -15.83 -3.74
N ALA A 278 7.51 -16.06 -2.98
CA ALA A 278 6.16 -16.09 -3.48
C ALA A 278 5.52 -14.70 -3.39
N PHE A 279 4.66 -14.38 -4.34
CA PHE A 279 3.95 -13.10 -4.43
C PHE A 279 2.53 -13.30 -4.95
N ARG A 280 1.66 -12.32 -4.74
CA ARG A 280 0.29 -12.35 -5.26
C ARG A 280 0.21 -11.69 -6.64
N LEU A 281 -0.57 -12.33 -7.51
CA LEU A 281 -1.03 -11.79 -8.77
C LEU A 281 -2.54 -12.02 -8.83
N ARG A 282 -3.33 -10.95 -8.82
CA ARG A 282 -4.80 -11.04 -8.74
C ARG A 282 -5.25 -12.02 -7.63
N GLU A 283 -4.78 -11.78 -6.41
CA GLU A 283 -5.08 -12.56 -5.21
C GLU A 283 -4.54 -14.02 -5.18
N LYS A 284 -3.94 -14.52 -6.26
CA LYS A 284 -3.36 -15.86 -6.32
C LYS A 284 -1.87 -15.84 -5.99
N TRP A 285 -1.43 -16.73 -5.13
CA TRP A 285 0.00 -16.91 -4.86
C TRP A 285 0.70 -17.54 -6.06
N MET A 286 1.77 -16.90 -6.50
CA MET A 286 2.61 -17.28 -7.62
C MET A 286 4.07 -17.41 -7.15
N ILE A 287 4.87 -18.17 -7.92
CA ILE A 287 6.31 -18.36 -7.65
C ILE A 287 7.01 -18.70 -8.97
N ALA A 288 8.34 -18.51 -9.04
CA ALA A 288 9.15 -19.01 -10.15
C ALA A 288 9.10 -20.56 -10.21
N ALA A 289 8.92 -21.09 -11.42
CA ALA A 289 8.78 -22.55 -11.60
C ALA A 289 10.04 -23.33 -11.21
N ASP A 290 11.21 -22.72 -11.37
CA ASP A 290 12.53 -23.24 -11.08
C ASP A 290 13.02 -22.98 -9.64
N PHE A 291 12.21 -22.35 -8.78
CA PHE A 291 12.59 -22.10 -7.40
C PHE A 291 12.86 -23.42 -6.64
N GLY A 292 14.07 -23.56 -6.07
CA GLY A 292 14.50 -24.74 -5.32
C GLY A 292 14.82 -25.96 -6.20
N SER A 293 15.03 -25.79 -7.50
CA SER A 293 15.80 -26.73 -8.32
C SER A 293 17.30 -26.42 -8.14
N ASP A 294 18.10 -27.44 -7.92
CA ASP A 294 19.53 -27.37 -7.52
C ASP A 294 20.49 -26.74 -8.54
N GLU A 295 20.02 -25.94 -9.47
CA GLU A 295 20.81 -25.32 -10.55
C GLU A 295 21.05 -23.82 -10.39
N MET A 296 20.87 -23.25 -9.20
CA MET A 296 21.23 -21.83 -8.98
C MET A 296 22.02 -21.65 -7.69
N PHE A 297 23.30 -22.02 -7.76
CA PHE A 297 24.38 -21.40 -6.97
C PHE A 297 25.64 -21.30 -7.81
#